data_c0cfddfb546b2708cf2ef70bffc4647c
#
_entry.id   c0cfddfb546b2708cf2ef70bffc4647c
#
_cell.length_a   1.000
_cell.length_b   1.000
_cell.length_c   1.000
_cell.angle_alpha   90.00
_cell.angle_beta   90.00
_cell.angle_gamma   90.00
#
_symmetry.space_group_name_H-M   'P 1'
#
loop_
_entity.id
_entity.type
_entity.pdbx_description
1 polymer ?
#
loop_
_entity_poly.entity_id
_entity_poly.type
_entity_poly.pdbx_seq_one_letter_code
_entity_poly.pdbx_strand_id
1 'polypeptide(L)'
;MAETRTPIISFRNFSFQYRAQKQPTLHDINLDIYPGERVLIAGPSGSGKSTLADCINGLNPFSNPGEYTGTLTVDGVDAPHSSIFELSGHVGTVLQDPDGQFIGLTVGEDIAFALENSCTPQQEMYEITNRAAALVGIENHLEYAPHELSGGQKQRVSLAGVMVDKVKVLLFDEPLANLDPATGKHAIELIDTIQQKTGTTVLIIEHRLEDVLWRSVDRIVLVNEGRILADLHPDELLSGSLLAENGIREPLYVTAMRYAGIAITPDKHPAHIDSVVLDAADTEKLRAWFRAAPLPAPKPAPETLLEVRGLGFGYTKGQNTLSDVSFTIGRGEMVSIVGRNGAGKSTLSKLICGFETQDRGEIFLNGKNLKDENIRRRAQHIGYVMQNPNQMISKTMIYDEVAMGLQGSGLSESEIRAKVEDTLKVCGLYPFRNWPISALSFGQKKRVTIASVLVQDPELIILDEPTAGQDFRHYTDIMEFLRGLNAKGVTVVMITHDMHLMLEYTPRALVFCDGRLIADRSAVAVLCDPALVEQAALKETSLYTLANRCGIEPAENFVERFIAADREVRADGC
;
A
#
# COMPACT_ATOMS: atom_id res chain seq x y z
N MET A 1 -36.19 24.77 -12.17
CA MET A 1 -35.24 24.56 -13.28
C MET A 1 -33.97 24.13 -12.60
N ALA A 2 -33.50 22.89 -12.81
CA ALA A 2 -32.22 22.48 -12.32
C ALA A 2 -31.19 23.36 -13.07
N GLU A 3 -30.37 24.11 -12.33
CA GLU A 3 -29.20 24.78 -12.90
C GLU A 3 -28.36 23.69 -13.56
N THR A 4 -28.17 23.78 -14.87
CA THR A 4 -27.26 22.88 -15.60
C THR A 4 -25.85 23.22 -15.12
N ARG A 5 -25.36 22.49 -14.11
CA ARG A 5 -23.96 22.60 -13.67
C ARG A 5 -23.05 22.23 -14.84
N THR A 6 -22.13 23.12 -15.19
CA THR A 6 -21.10 22.81 -16.19
C THR A 6 -20.03 21.93 -15.56
N PRO A 7 -19.71 20.77 -16.13
CA PRO A 7 -18.64 19.93 -15.60
C PRO A 7 -17.27 20.62 -15.75
N ILE A 8 -16.42 20.44 -14.75
CA ILE A 8 -15.02 20.91 -14.79
C ILE A 8 -14.14 19.93 -15.57
N ILE A 9 -14.47 18.61 -15.54
CA ILE A 9 -13.84 17.59 -16.38
C ILE A 9 -14.96 16.88 -17.12
N SER A 10 -14.83 16.72 -18.44
CA SER A 10 -15.82 16.03 -19.26
C SER A 10 -15.16 15.17 -20.32
N PHE A 11 -15.39 13.86 -20.23
CA PHE A 11 -15.06 12.88 -21.25
C PHE A 11 -16.30 12.53 -22.07
N ARG A 12 -16.16 12.46 -23.41
CA ARG A 12 -17.23 12.06 -24.33
C ARG A 12 -16.72 11.05 -25.34
N ASN A 13 -17.16 9.81 -25.22
CA ASN A 13 -16.75 8.68 -26.05
C ASN A 13 -15.23 8.61 -26.21
N PHE A 14 -14.51 8.92 -25.12
CA PHE A 14 -13.06 9.07 -25.16
C PHE A 14 -12.39 7.71 -25.05
N SER A 15 -11.47 7.43 -25.97
CA SER A 15 -10.61 6.23 -25.93
C SER A 15 -9.18 6.64 -26.12
N PHE A 16 -8.25 5.92 -25.48
CA PHE A 16 -6.81 6.18 -25.57
C PHE A 16 -6.03 4.88 -25.73
N GLN A 17 -5.06 4.88 -26.67
CA GLN A 17 -4.16 3.76 -26.95
C GLN A 17 -2.72 4.25 -26.95
N TYR A 18 -1.88 3.67 -26.10
CA TYR A 18 -0.43 3.90 -26.16
C TYR A 18 0.14 3.36 -27.47
N ARG A 19 1.09 4.10 -28.08
CA ARG A 19 1.76 3.66 -29.33
C ARG A 19 2.43 2.29 -29.22
N ALA A 20 2.88 1.91 -28.02
CA ALA A 20 3.53 0.62 -27.77
C ALA A 20 2.55 -0.55 -27.62
N GLN A 21 1.24 -0.28 -27.53
CA GLN A 21 0.20 -1.28 -27.30
C GLN A 21 -0.62 -1.56 -28.56
N LYS A 22 -1.14 -2.79 -28.67
CA LYS A 22 -1.97 -3.19 -29.83
C LYS A 22 -3.45 -2.89 -29.63
N GLN A 23 -3.88 -2.63 -28.41
CA GLN A 23 -5.28 -2.37 -28.05
C GLN A 23 -5.35 -1.10 -27.22
N PRO A 24 -6.45 -0.37 -27.27
CA PRO A 24 -6.69 0.76 -26.41
C PRO A 24 -6.59 0.38 -24.92
N THR A 25 -6.09 1.32 -24.11
CA THR A 25 -6.05 1.20 -22.64
C THR A 25 -7.33 1.78 -22.01
N LEU A 26 -7.91 2.80 -22.66
CA LEU A 26 -9.22 3.35 -22.28
C LEU A 26 -10.19 3.17 -23.45
N HIS A 27 -11.43 2.78 -23.12
CA HIS A 27 -12.47 2.47 -24.10
C HIS A 27 -13.76 3.24 -23.79
N ASP A 28 -14.19 4.11 -24.72
CA ASP A 28 -15.49 4.79 -24.69
C ASP A 28 -15.82 5.43 -23.33
N ILE A 29 -14.87 6.11 -22.74
CA ILE A 29 -15.04 6.81 -21.47
C ILE A 29 -16.05 7.94 -21.64
N ASN A 30 -17.08 7.93 -20.81
CA ASN A 30 -18.07 8.98 -20.66
C ASN A 30 -18.14 9.32 -19.16
N LEU A 31 -17.65 10.50 -18.75
CA LEU A 31 -17.56 10.89 -17.36
C LEU A 31 -17.64 12.42 -17.24
N ASP A 32 -18.51 12.90 -16.36
CA ASP A 32 -18.58 14.30 -15.95
C ASP A 32 -18.19 14.44 -14.49
N ILE A 33 -17.26 15.34 -14.18
CA ILE A 33 -16.89 15.72 -12.82
C ILE A 33 -17.20 17.20 -12.66
N TYR A 34 -17.86 17.56 -11.57
CA TYR A 34 -18.32 18.92 -11.33
C TYR A 34 -17.44 19.69 -10.36
N PRO A 35 -17.40 21.02 -10.44
CA PRO A 35 -16.60 21.84 -9.53
C PRO A 35 -16.88 21.56 -8.05
N GLY A 36 -15.82 21.38 -7.27
CA GLY A 36 -15.89 21.14 -5.84
C GLY A 36 -16.20 19.69 -5.43
N GLU A 37 -16.43 18.78 -6.39
CA GLU A 37 -16.63 17.35 -6.07
C GLU A 37 -15.33 16.71 -5.59
N ARG A 38 -15.51 15.73 -4.70
CA ARG A 38 -14.47 14.78 -4.28
C ARG A 38 -14.81 13.40 -4.85
N VAL A 39 -14.01 12.96 -5.82
CA VAL A 39 -14.26 11.72 -6.57
C VAL A 39 -13.14 10.72 -6.29
N LEU A 40 -13.50 9.53 -5.87
CA LEU A 40 -12.59 8.39 -5.77
C LEU A 40 -12.66 7.57 -7.06
N ILE A 41 -11.50 7.40 -7.72
CA ILE A 41 -11.36 6.51 -8.88
C ILE A 41 -10.76 5.20 -8.36
N ALA A 42 -11.58 4.15 -8.33
CA ALA A 42 -11.23 2.83 -7.84
C ALA A 42 -11.16 1.80 -8.98
N GLY A 43 -10.43 0.72 -8.77
CA GLY A 43 -10.32 -0.38 -9.75
C GLY A 43 -9.06 -1.21 -9.54
N PRO A 44 -8.97 -2.41 -10.13
CA PRO A 44 -7.79 -3.26 -10.04
C PRO A 44 -6.57 -2.64 -10.71
N SER A 45 -5.37 -3.13 -10.42
CA SER A 45 -4.14 -2.70 -11.10
C SER A 45 -4.22 -2.99 -12.60
N GLY A 46 -3.75 -2.05 -13.41
CA GLY A 46 -3.83 -2.16 -14.87
C GLY A 46 -5.23 -1.91 -15.46
N SER A 47 -6.22 -1.49 -14.67
CA SER A 47 -7.57 -1.18 -15.15
C SER A 47 -7.67 0.13 -15.97
N GLY A 48 -6.60 0.95 -16.02
CA GLY A 48 -6.57 2.22 -16.76
C GLY A 48 -6.71 3.49 -15.90
N LYS A 49 -6.74 3.41 -14.56
CA LYS A 49 -6.90 4.57 -13.66
C LYS A 49 -5.83 5.64 -13.84
N SER A 50 -4.55 5.25 -13.78
CA SER A 50 -3.44 6.21 -13.98
C SER A 50 -3.42 6.74 -15.41
N THR A 51 -3.80 5.92 -16.42
CA THR A 51 -3.98 6.40 -17.81
C THR A 51 -5.07 7.46 -17.90
N LEU A 52 -6.20 7.28 -17.17
CA LEU A 52 -7.28 8.27 -17.10
C LEU A 52 -6.77 9.57 -16.47
N ALA A 53 -6.00 9.48 -15.38
CA ALA A 53 -5.35 10.62 -14.73
C ALA A 53 -4.37 11.34 -15.66
N ASP A 54 -3.52 10.58 -16.35
CA ASP A 54 -2.52 11.11 -17.28
C ASP A 54 -3.18 11.81 -18.48
N CYS A 55 -4.39 11.42 -18.87
CA CYS A 55 -5.15 12.17 -19.87
C CYS A 55 -5.68 13.50 -19.30
N ILE A 56 -6.10 13.52 -18.02
CA ILE A 56 -6.62 14.75 -17.38
C ILE A 56 -5.52 15.80 -17.19
N ASN A 57 -4.31 15.38 -16.78
CA ASN A 57 -3.18 16.30 -16.54
C ASN A 57 -2.32 16.56 -17.78
N GLY A 58 -2.64 15.95 -18.93
CA GLY A 58 -1.97 16.17 -20.21
C GLY A 58 -0.68 15.39 -20.42
N LEU A 59 -0.28 14.51 -19.49
CA LEU A 59 0.86 13.60 -19.72
C LEU A 59 0.59 12.68 -20.92
N ASN A 60 -0.66 12.30 -21.13
CA ASN A 60 -1.13 11.63 -22.34
C ASN A 60 -1.86 12.62 -23.25
N PRO A 61 -1.52 12.77 -24.53
CA PRO A 61 -0.50 12.03 -25.30
C PRO A 61 0.88 12.69 -25.33
N PHE A 62 1.13 13.75 -24.57
CA PHE A 62 2.34 14.57 -24.70
C PHE A 62 3.63 13.84 -24.28
N SER A 63 3.70 13.38 -23.03
CA SER A 63 4.88 12.64 -22.52
C SER A 63 4.81 11.17 -22.86
N ASN A 64 3.62 10.61 -22.88
CA ASN A 64 3.36 9.22 -23.23
C ASN A 64 2.65 9.14 -24.59
N PRO A 65 3.38 8.96 -25.70
CA PRO A 65 2.80 9.01 -27.05
C PRO A 65 1.71 7.95 -27.25
N GLY A 66 0.57 8.39 -27.77
CA GLY A 66 -0.57 7.52 -28.06
C GLY A 66 -1.55 8.17 -29.04
N GLU A 67 -2.57 7.39 -29.39
CA GLU A 67 -3.69 7.83 -30.21
C GLU A 67 -4.96 7.88 -29.37
N TYR A 68 -5.83 8.86 -29.63
CA TYR A 68 -7.09 9.00 -28.92
C TYR A 68 -8.24 9.29 -29.88
N THR A 69 -9.44 9.01 -29.41
CA THR A 69 -10.70 9.36 -30.09
C THR A 69 -11.65 9.97 -29.05
N GLY A 70 -12.69 10.65 -29.52
CA GLY A 70 -13.62 11.37 -28.64
C GLY A 70 -13.09 12.73 -28.18
N THR A 71 -13.62 13.25 -27.10
CA THR A 71 -13.21 14.55 -26.54
C THR A 71 -12.99 14.48 -25.04
N LEU A 72 -12.02 15.25 -24.56
CA LEU A 72 -11.74 15.50 -23.17
C LEU A 72 -11.55 17.00 -22.94
N THR A 73 -12.37 17.57 -22.07
CA THR A 73 -12.21 18.96 -21.64
C THR A 73 -11.92 19.02 -20.14
N VAL A 74 -10.99 19.89 -19.75
CA VAL A 74 -10.61 20.15 -18.35
C VAL A 74 -10.67 21.66 -18.14
N ASP A 75 -11.55 22.12 -17.25
CA ASP A 75 -11.82 23.53 -16.98
C ASP A 75 -12.10 24.36 -18.28
N GLY A 76 -12.79 23.73 -19.23
CA GLY A 76 -13.09 24.32 -20.53
C GLY A 76 -11.98 24.22 -21.58
N VAL A 77 -10.81 23.72 -21.22
CA VAL A 77 -9.65 23.54 -22.11
C VAL A 77 -9.74 22.15 -22.77
N ASP A 78 -9.47 22.07 -24.08
CA ASP A 78 -9.36 20.80 -24.81
C ASP A 78 -8.02 20.11 -24.46
N ALA A 79 -8.05 19.20 -23.50
CA ALA A 79 -6.84 18.66 -22.90
C ALA A 79 -5.90 17.96 -23.90
N PRO A 80 -6.35 17.08 -24.82
CA PRO A 80 -5.47 16.45 -25.78
C PRO A 80 -4.75 17.38 -26.77
N HIS A 81 -5.27 18.58 -26.96
CA HIS A 81 -4.68 19.57 -27.89
C HIS A 81 -3.91 20.68 -27.18
N SER A 82 -3.93 20.69 -25.85
CA SER A 82 -3.27 21.72 -25.02
C SER A 82 -1.89 21.27 -24.58
N SER A 83 -1.03 22.23 -24.27
CA SER A 83 0.29 21.92 -23.71
C SER A 83 0.18 21.49 -22.23
N ILE A 84 1.17 20.70 -21.75
CA ILE A 84 1.28 20.39 -20.31
C ILE A 84 1.37 21.68 -19.48
N PHE A 85 2.08 22.70 -20.00
CA PHE A 85 2.21 23.98 -19.32
C PHE A 85 0.87 24.69 -19.13
N GLU A 86 -0.01 24.65 -20.12
CA GLU A 86 -1.36 25.21 -20.00
C GLU A 86 -2.20 24.43 -19.00
N LEU A 87 -2.20 23.09 -19.10
CA LEU A 87 -2.97 22.23 -18.21
C LEU A 87 -2.47 22.24 -16.77
N SER A 88 -1.18 22.47 -16.52
CA SER A 88 -0.63 22.58 -15.16
C SER A 88 -1.20 23.76 -14.36
N GLY A 89 -1.67 24.81 -15.05
CA GLY A 89 -2.41 25.92 -14.42
C GLY A 89 -3.84 25.56 -13.98
N HIS A 90 -4.39 24.43 -14.44
CA HIS A 90 -5.74 23.97 -14.13
C HIS A 90 -5.75 22.73 -13.23
N VAL A 91 -4.78 21.83 -13.43
CA VAL A 91 -4.68 20.53 -12.74
C VAL A 91 -3.34 20.42 -12.04
N GLY A 92 -3.38 20.27 -10.74
CA GLY A 92 -2.21 19.94 -9.94
C GLY A 92 -2.19 18.45 -9.62
N THR A 93 -1.06 17.78 -9.85
CA THR A 93 -0.92 16.33 -9.64
C THR A 93 0.09 16.05 -8.54
N VAL A 94 -0.32 15.26 -7.54
CA VAL A 94 0.56 14.65 -6.54
C VAL A 94 0.79 13.19 -6.93
N LEU A 95 2.04 12.84 -7.24
CA LEU A 95 2.41 11.51 -7.73
C LEU A 95 2.52 10.48 -6.60
N GLN A 96 2.43 9.21 -6.96
CA GLN A 96 2.60 8.05 -6.08
C GLN A 96 3.97 8.04 -5.36
N ASP A 97 5.03 8.42 -6.08
CA ASP A 97 6.39 8.54 -5.54
C ASP A 97 6.78 10.03 -5.44
N PRO A 98 6.69 10.64 -4.24
CA PRO A 98 7.10 12.03 -4.06
C PRO A 98 8.58 12.28 -4.35
N ASP A 99 9.47 11.29 -4.15
CA ASP A 99 10.90 11.46 -4.40
C ASP A 99 11.22 11.74 -5.87
N GLY A 100 10.41 11.21 -6.79
CA GLY A 100 10.51 11.50 -8.22
C GLY A 100 10.01 12.90 -8.61
N GLN A 101 9.36 13.62 -7.70
CA GLN A 101 8.76 14.94 -7.92
C GLN A 101 9.67 16.09 -7.48
N PHE A 102 10.64 15.84 -6.56
CA PHE A 102 11.50 16.88 -6.01
C PHE A 102 12.58 17.34 -7.00
N ILE A 103 12.69 18.65 -7.15
CA ILE A 103 13.67 19.35 -8.01
C ILE A 103 14.52 20.30 -7.17
N GLY A 104 13.91 20.95 -6.16
CA GLY A 104 14.59 21.89 -5.26
C GLY A 104 15.65 21.25 -4.39
N LEU A 105 16.70 22.01 -4.04
CA LEU A 105 17.70 21.58 -3.05
C LEU A 105 17.15 21.69 -1.63
N THR A 106 16.22 22.61 -1.42
CA THR A 106 15.50 22.81 -0.16
C THR A 106 14.00 22.66 -0.39
N VAL A 107 13.25 22.41 0.68
CA VAL A 107 11.79 22.36 0.68
C VAL A 107 11.20 23.67 0.17
N GLY A 108 11.75 24.81 0.59
CA GLY A 108 11.28 26.11 0.16
C GLY A 108 11.46 26.34 -1.34
N GLU A 109 12.61 25.95 -1.90
CA GLU A 109 12.87 25.99 -3.35
C GLU A 109 11.94 25.08 -4.13
N ASP A 110 11.68 23.89 -3.61
CA ASP A 110 10.78 22.93 -4.27
C ASP A 110 9.34 23.45 -4.33
N ILE A 111 8.82 24.00 -3.24
CA ILE A 111 7.49 24.61 -3.22
C ILE A 111 7.43 25.84 -4.15
N ALA A 112 8.50 26.65 -4.22
CA ALA A 112 8.57 27.84 -5.05
C ALA A 112 8.74 27.55 -6.56
N PHE A 113 9.11 26.34 -6.94
CA PHE A 113 9.53 25.98 -8.30
C PHE A 113 8.50 26.37 -9.39
N ALA A 114 7.21 26.14 -9.16
CA ALA A 114 6.16 26.53 -10.10
C ALA A 114 6.05 28.04 -10.24
N LEU A 115 6.25 28.79 -9.16
CA LEU A 115 6.22 30.26 -9.17
C LEU A 115 7.43 30.85 -9.90
N GLU A 116 8.59 30.22 -9.81
CA GLU A 116 9.78 30.59 -10.59
C GLU A 116 9.52 30.43 -12.08
N ASN A 117 8.93 29.28 -12.49
CA ASN A 117 8.56 29.02 -13.87
C ASN A 117 7.55 30.04 -14.41
N SER A 118 6.70 30.58 -13.55
CA SER A 118 5.71 31.63 -13.87
C SER A 118 6.30 33.05 -13.80
N CYS A 119 7.62 33.20 -13.55
CA CYS A 119 8.31 34.46 -13.36
C CYS A 119 7.66 35.36 -12.29
N THR A 120 7.13 34.80 -11.22
CA THR A 120 6.55 35.53 -10.09
C THR A 120 7.62 36.35 -9.37
N PRO A 121 7.35 37.63 -9.00
CA PRO A 121 8.29 38.47 -8.26
C PRO A 121 8.75 37.79 -6.95
N GLN A 122 10.04 37.90 -6.62
CA GLN A 122 10.66 37.20 -5.50
C GLN A 122 9.93 37.40 -4.16
N GLN A 123 9.52 38.60 -3.82
CA GLN A 123 8.81 38.89 -2.58
C GLN A 123 7.44 38.15 -2.53
N GLU A 124 6.73 38.14 -3.63
CA GLU A 124 5.45 37.44 -3.76
C GLU A 124 5.64 35.92 -3.68
N MET A 125 6.72 35.39 -4.27
CA MET A 125 7.09 33.97 -4.14
C MET A 125 7.26 33.58 -2.67
N TYR A 126 8.01 34.35 -1.89
CA TYR A 126 8.18 34.07 -0.45
C TYR A 126 6.84 34.05 0.30
N GLU A 127 5.96 35.00 0.02
CA GLU A 127 4.65 35.08 0.68
C GLU A 127 3.74 33.90 0.32
N ILE A 128 3.72 33.50 -0.96
CA ILE A 128 2.92 32.37 -1.44
C ILE A 128 3.49 31.07 -0.89
N THR A 129 4.81 30.85 -0.97
CA THR A 129 5.50 29.66 -0.46
C THR A 129 5.26 29.46 1.04
N ASN A 130 5.42 30.50 1.85
CA ASN A 130 5.16 30.41 3.29
C ASN A 130 3.70 30.10 3.60
N ARG A 131 2.76 30.69 2.85
CA ARG A 131 1.32 30.42 3.02
C ARG A 131 0.97 29.00 2.62
N ALA A 132 1.52 28.48 1.50
CA ALA A 132 1.32 27.10 1.07
C ALA A 132 1.91 26.11 2.09
N ALA A 133 3.12 26.37 2.57
CA ALA A 133 3.77 25.57 3.60
C ALA A 133 2.96 25.53 4.91
N ALA A 134 2.45 26.66 5.36
CA ALA A 134 1.60 26.75 6.56
C ALA A 134 0.25 26.00 6.38
N LEU A 135 -0.31 26.02 5.15
CA LEU A 135 -1.57 25.31 4.86
C LEU A 135 -1.44 23.79 5.07
N VAL A 136 -0.28 23.23 4.73
CA VAL A 136 0.00 21.80 4.86
C VAL A 136 0.81 21.44 6.13
N GLY A 137 1.19 22.44 6.97
CA GLY A 137 1.92 22.23 8.22
C GLY A 137 3.37 21.80 8.03
N ILE A 138 4.09 22.41 7.07
CA ILE A 138 5.52 22.15 6.79
C ILE A 138 6.40 23.41 6.92
N GLU A 139 5.86 24.50 7.44
CA GLU A 139 6.51 25.81 7.54
C GLU A 139 7.86 25.80 8.29
N ASN A 140 8.02 24.87 9.21
CA ASN A 140 9.25 24.74 10.01
C ASN A 140 10.36 23.95 9.29
N HIS A 141 10.13 23.49 8.07
CA HIS A 141 11.06 22.61 7.34
C HIS A 141 11.53 23.22 6.02
N LEU A 142 11.24 24.52 5.75
CA LEU A 142 11.54 25.15 4.47
C LEU A 142 13.03 25.13 4.08
N GLU A 143 13.92 25.16 5.07
CA GLU A 143 15.38 25.11 4.87
C GLU A 143 15.95 23.68 4.80
N TYR A 144 15.13 22.66 5.04
CA TYR A 144 15.57 21.26 5.01
C TYR A 144 15.71 20.77 3.57
N ALA A 145 16.66 19.84 3.37
CA ALA A 145 16.74 19.14 2.10
C ALA A 145 15.64 18.06 2.01
N PRO A 146 15.04 17.82 0.83
CA PRO A 146 13.95 16.83 0.69
C PRO A 146 14.30 15.43 1.20
N HIS A 147 15.56 15.00 1.13
CA HIS A 147 15.98 13.69 1.61
C HIS A 147 16.02 13.55 3.15
N GLU A 148 15.97 14.66 3.89
CA GLU A 148 15.90 14.69 5.35
C GLU A 148 14.49 14.49 5.88
N LEU A 149 13.48 14.56 4.99
CA LEU A 149 12.08 14.49 5.34
C LEU A 149 11.55 13.05 5.44
N SER A 150 10.59 12.83 6.34
CA SER A 150 9.79 11.60 6.35
C SER A 150 8.86 11.53 5.13
N GLY A 151 8.35 10.33 4.78
CA GLY A 151 7.43 10.15 3.66
C GLY A 151 6.19 11.05 3.73
N GLY A 152 5.58 11.19 4.90
CA GLY A 152 4.44 12.08 5.09
C GLY A 152 4.78 13.57 4.97
N GLN A 153 6.00 13.98 5.38
CA GLN A 153 6.47 15.35 5.17
C GLN A 153 6.74 15.61 3.68
N LYS A 154 7.36 14.66 2.98
CA LYS A 154 7.56 14.72 1.51
C LYS A 154 6.26 14.92 0.76
N GLN A 155 5.22 14.16 1.10
CA GLN A 155 3.90 14.31 0.50
C GLN A 155 3.29 15.69 0.76
N ARG A 156 3.46 16.25 1.96
CA ARG A 156 3.02 17.62 2.28
C ARG A 156 3.76 18.67 1.45
N VAL A 157 5.06 18.48 1.21
CA VAL A 157 5.85 19.37 0.34
C VAL A 157 5.33 19.31 -1.09
N SER A 158 5.16 18.10 -1.66
CA SER A 158 4.59 17.95 -3.01
C SER A 158 3.22 18.61 -3.12
N LEU A 159 2.37 18.43 -2.10
CA LEU A 159 1.05 19.07 -2.07
C LEU A 159 1.15 20.60 -1.99
N ALA A 160 2.07 21.14 -1.18
CA ALA A 160 2.31 22.58 -1.12
C ALA A 160 2.76 23.15 -2.46
N GLY A 161 3.71 22.46 -3.14
CA GLY A 161 4.20 22.84 -4.47
C GLY A 161 3.12 22.89 -5.55
N VAL A 162 2.14 21.98 -5.45
CA VAL A 162 0.98 21.96 -6.35
C VAL A 162 -0.04 23.08 -6.01
N MET A 163 -0.14 23.46 -4.73
CA MET A 163 -1.13 24.43 -4.25
C MET A 163 -0.76 25.91 -4.54
N VAL A 164 0.49 26.20 -4.88
CA VAL A 164 0.92 27.58 -5.14
C VAL A 164 0.27 28.19 -6.39
N ASP A 165 -0.08 27.39 -7.39
CA ASP A 165 -0.68 27.81 -8.66
C ASP A 165 -2.20 27.99 -8.62
N LYS A 166 -2.85 27.84 -7.47
CA LYS A 166 -4.31 27.96 -7.29
C LYS A 166 -5.10 27.14 -8.31
N VAL A 167 -4.66 25.92 -8.56
CA VAL A 167 -5.31 24.98 -9.47
C VAL A 167 -6.77 24.72 -9.08
N LYS A 168 -7.61 24.41 -10.04
CA LYS A 168 -9.03 24.10 -9.81
C LYS A 168 -9.29 22.61 -9.57
N VAL A 169 -8.38 21.76 -10.02
CA VAL A 169 -8.43 20.31 -9.87
C VAL A 169 -7.16 19.84 -9.19
N LEU A 170 -7.29 19.08 -8.11
CA LEU A 170 -6.21 18.34 -7.46
C LEU A 170 -6.38 16.86 -7.76
N LEU A 171 -5.35 16.27 -8.34
CA LEU A 171 -5.30 14.87 -8.68
C LEU A 171 -4.25 14.18 -7.81
N PHE A 172 -4.65 13.13 -7.10
CA PHE A 172 -3.79 12.31 -6.25
C PHE A 172 -3.72 10.90 -6.83
N ASP A 173 -2.53 10.46 -7.24
CA ASP A 173 -2.31 9.09 -7.70
C ASP A 173 -1.68 8.26 -6.58
N GLU A 174 -2.48 7.37 -6.00
CA GLU A 174 -2.14 6.50 -4.86
C GLU A 174 -1.48 7.24 -3.67
N PRO A 175 -2.13 8.28 -3.11
CA PRO A 175 -1.52 9.14 -2.08
C PRO A 175 -1.21 8.40 -0.77
N LEU A 176 -1.73 7.20 -0.58
CA LEU A 176 -1.50 6.41 0.62
C LEU A 176 -0.36 5.39 0.46
N ALA A 177 0.22 5.27 -0.73
CA ALA A 177 1.35 4.38 -0.96
C ALA A 177 2.54 4.76 -0.07
N ASN A 178 3.23 3.77 0.49
CA ASN A 178 4.43 3.95 1.33
C ASN A 178 4.24 4.74 2.64
N LEU A 179 3.02 5.11 3.01
CA LEU A 179 2.72 5.75 4.29
C LEU A 179 2.34 4.70 5.35
N ASP A 180 2.78 4.93 6.60
CA ASP A 180 2.21 4.20 7.72
C ASP A 180 0.72 4.58 7.89
N PRO A 181 -0.09 3.71 8.55
CA PRO A 181 -1.54 3.91 8.59
C PRO A 181 -2.00 5.22 9.22
N ALA A 182 -1.32 5.69 10.28
CA ALA A 182 -1.66 6.96 10.92
C ALA A 182 -1.32 8.15 10.02
N THR A 183 -0.17 8.12 9.36
CA THR A 183 0.23 9.14 8.38
C THR A 183 -0.73 9.15 7.18
N GLY A 184 -1.16 7.97 6.70
CA GLY A 184 -2.15 7.86 5.63
C GLY A 184 -3.51 8.47 6.03
N LYS A 185 -3.98 8.22 7.24
CA LYS A 185 -5.19 8.84 7.79
C LYS A 185 -5.08 10.36 7.80
N HIS A 186 -3.96 10.91 8.29
CA HIS A 186 -3.72 12.35 8.30
C HIS A 186 -3.61 12.94 6.89
N ALA A 187 -3.10 12.19 5.91
CA ALA A 187 -3.07 12.64 4.51
C ALA A 187 -4.48 12.84 3.95
N ILE A 188 -5.39 11.89 4.18
CA ILE A 188 -6.80 12.03 3.77
C ILE A 188 -7.49 13.18 4.51
N GLU A 189 -7.22 13.38 5.81
CA GLU A 189 -7.74 14.53 6.59
C GLU A 189 -7.25 15.86 6.06
N LEU A 190 -5.98 15.93 5.63
CA LEU A 190 -5.38 17.12 5.03
C LEU A 190 -6.04 17.43 3.68
N ILE A 191 -6.21 16.44 2.82
CA ILE A 191 -6.89 16.58 1.52
C ILE A 191 -8.32 17.10 1.73
N ASP A 192 -9.05 16.52 2.69
CA ASP A 192 -10.40 16.97 3.07
C ASP A 192 -10.42 18.44 3.52
N THR A 193 -9.49 18.81 4.42
CA THR A 193 -9.37 20.18 4.94
C THR A 193 -9.06 21.19 3.83
N ILE A 194 -8.18 20.84 2.90
CA ILE A 194 -7.83 21.70 1.76
C ILE A 194 -9.05 21.90 0.88
N GLN A 195 -9.72 20.83 0.48
CA GLN A 195 -10.90 20.88 -0.36
C GLN A 195 -11.99 21.77 0.26
N GLN A 196 -12.27 21.60 1.57
CA GLN A 196 -13.25 22.43 2.28
C GLN A 196 -12.87 23.93 2.31
N LYS A 197 -11.58 24.25 2.45
CA LYS A 197 -11.11 25.64 2.51
C LYS A 197 -11.03 26.32 1.14
N THR A 198 -10.71 25.57 0.10
CA THR A 198 -10.43 26.14 -1.24
C THR A 198 -11.57 25.95 -2.23
N GLY A 199 -12.47 24.99 -1.98
CA GLY A 199 -13.50 24.59 -2.95
C GLY A 199 -12.96 23.88 -4.19
N THR A 200 -11.69 23.45 -4.17
CA THR A 200 -11.03 22.78 -5.29
C THR A 200 -11.64 21.39 -5.51
N THR A 201 -11.78 20.98 -6.77
CA THR A 201 -12.21 19.63 -7.13
C THR A 201 -11.09 18.65 -6.83
N VAL A 202 -11.39 17.52 -6.20
CA VAL A 202 -10.40 16.52 -5.79
C VAL A 202 -10.69 15.18 -6.44
N LEU A 203 -9.69 14.64 -7.14
CA LEU A 203 -9.68 13.28 -7.66
C LEU A 203 -8.64 12.46 -6.91
N ILE A 204 -9.06 11.34 -6.32
CA ILE A 204 -8.17 10.41 -5.63
C ILE A 204 -8.21 9.08 -6.38
N ILE A 205 -7.06 8.62 -6.88
CA ILE A 205 -6.91 7.27 -7.41
C ILE A 205 -6.38 6.42 -6.27
N GLU A 206 -7.14 5.42 -5.85
CA GLU A 206 -6.74 4.54 -4.76
C GLU A 206 -7.45 3.18 -4.84
N HIS A 207 -6.77 2.15 -4.37
CA HIS A 207 -7.32 0.80 -4.27
C HIS A 207 -7.73 0.43 -2.84
N ARG A 208 -7.24 1.17 -1.82
CA ARG A 208 -7.57 0.98 -0.39
C ARG A 208 -8.83 1.78 -0.02
N LEU A 209 -9.99 1.25 -0.43
CA LEU A 209 -11.28 1.93 -0.30
C LEU A 209 -11.56 2.37 1.14
N GLU A 210 -11.38 1.48 2.12
CA GLU A 210 -11.66 1.74 3.53
C GLU A 210 -10.80 2.86 4.12
N ASP A 211 -9.59 3.08 3.57
CA ASP A 211 -8.71 4.15 4.03
C ASP A 211 -9.15 5.51 3.48
N VAL A 212 -9.57 5.58 2.23
CA VAL A 212 -10.09 6.83 1.62
C VAL A 212 -11.44 7.20 2.21
N LEU A 213 -12.32 6.23 2.41
CA LEU A 213 -13.66 6.42 2.99
C LEU A 213 -13.63 6.85 4.48
N TRP A 214 -12.45 6.98 5.06
CA TRP A 214 -12.26 7.67 6.35
C TRP A 214 -12.80 9.11 6.34
N ARG A 215 -12.82 9.74 5.17
CA ARG A 215 -13.53 11.00 4.90
C ARG A 215 -14.54 10.79 3.79
N SER A 216 -15.61 11.57 3.80
CA SER A 216 -16.66 11.45 2.79
C SER A 216 -16.11 11.75 1.40
N VAL A 217 -16.51 10.97 0.41
CA VAL A 217 -16.37 11.26 -1.01
C VAL A 217 -17.77 11.36 -1.62
N ASP A 218 -17.93 12.20 -2.64
CA ASP A 218 -19.24 12.39 -3.26
C ASP A 218 -19.63 11.21 -4.14
N ARG A 219 -18.62 10.66 -4.87
CA ARG A 219 -18.82 9.56 -5.79
C ARG A 219 -17.60 8.65 -5.87
N ILE A 220 -17.85 7.39 -6.23
CA ILE A 220 -16.82 6.43 -6.59
C ILE A 220 -17.00 6.04 -8.05
N VAL A 221 -15.98 6.29 -8.86
CA VAL A 221 -15.90 5.86 -10.25
C VAL A 221 -15.12 4.55 -10.30
N LEU A 222 -15.79 3.46 -10.63
CA LEU A 222 -15.17 2.14 -10.72
C LEU A 222 -14.70 1.90 -12.15
N VAL A 223 -13.38 1.72 -12.31
CA VAL A 223 -12.74 1.48 -13.61
C VAL A 223 -12.21 0.05 -13.66
N ASN A 224 -12.58 -0.70 -14.70
CA ASN A 224 -11.96 -1.99 -14.99
C ASN A 224 -11.87 -2.21 -16.51
N GLU A 225 -10.79 -2.86 -16.97
CA GLU A 225 -10.49 -3.12 -18.38
C GLU A 225 -10.64 -1.88 -19.27
N GLY A 226 -10.19 -0.73 -18.79
CA GLY A 226 -10.28 0.53 -19.51
C GLY A 226 -11.67 1.13 -19.66
N ARG A 227 -12.68 0.65 -18.93
CA ARG A 227 -14.07 1.11 -18.97
C ARG A 227 -14.55 1.56 -17.60
N ILE A 228 -15.48 2.51 -17.60
CA ILE A 228 -16.22 2.86 -16.37
C ILE A 228 -17.34 1.83 -16.20
N LEU A 229 -17.28 1.07 -15.12
CA LEU A 229 -18.29 0.08 -14.77
C LEU A 229 -19.41 0.67 -13.91
N ALA A 230 -19.06 1.64 -13.06
CA ALA A 230 -20.00 2.31 -12.19
C ALA A 230 -19.50 3.73 -11.88
N ASP A 231 -20.45 4.63 -11.64
CA ASP A 231 -20.25 5.98 -11.15
C ASP A 231 -21.38 6.24 -10.14
N LEU A 232 -21.13 5.93 -8.87
CA LEU A 232 -22.16 5.81 -7.84
C LEU A 232 -21.75 6.52 -6.53
N HIS A 233 -22.76 6.87 -5.74
CA HIS A 233 -22.53 7.24 -4.34
C HIS A 233 -21.91 6.07 -3.57
N PRO A 234 -20.99 6.30 -2.60
CA PRO A 234 -20.35 5.22 -1.86
C PRO A 234 -21.33 4.23 -1.21
N ASP A 235 -22.44 4.72 -0.66
CA ASP A 235 -23.47 3.85 -0.05
C ASP A 235 -24.14 2.91 -1.05
N GLU A 236 -24.36 3.38 -2.29
CA GLU A 236 -24.94 2.57 -3.35
C GLU A 236 -23.95 1.50 -3.84
N LEU A 237 -22.68 1.88 -4.04
CA LEU A 237 -21.64 0.96 -4.49
C LEU A 237 -21.40 -0.17 -3.48
N LEU A 238 -21.28 0.18 -2.18
CA LEU A 238 -21.07 -0.79 -1.10
C LEU A 238 -22.30 -1.69 -0.83
N SER A 239 -23.48 -1.28 -1.27
CA SER A 239 -24.70 -2.10 -1.17
C SER A 239 -24.76 -3.20 -2.23
N GLY A 240 -24.03 -3.03 -3.33
CA GLY A 240 -23.96 -4.00 -4.45
C GLY A 240 -22.88 -5.08 -4.27
N SER A 241 -22.63 -5.84 -5.34
CA SER A 241 -21.60 -6.89 -5.45
C SER A 241 -20.43 -6.49 -6.35
N LEU A 242 -20.51 -5.30 -7.00
CA LEU A 242 -19.55 -4.87 -8.02
C LEU A 242 -18.09 -4.87 -7.57
N LEU A 243 -17.83 -4.53 -6.30
CA LEU A 243 -16.46 -4.54 -5.76
C LEU A 243 -15.89 -5.95 -5.73
N ALA A 244 -16.64 -6.91 -5.16
CA ALA A 244 -16.22 -8.30 -5.07
C ALA A 244 -16.07 -8.94 -6.45
N GLU A 245 -17.02 -8.70 -7.37
CA GLU A 245 -16.98 -9.20 -8.77
C GLU A 245 -15.75 -8.70 -9.53
N ASN A 246 -15.23 -7.52 -9.18
CA ASN A 246 -14.06 -6.93 -9.82
C ASN A 246 -12.76 -7.09 -9.00
N GLY A 247 -12.75 -7.94 -7.97
CA GLY A 247 -11.55 -8.21 -7.18
C GLY A 247 -11.07 -7.01 -6.35
N ILE A 248 -11.98 -6.12 -5.96
CA ILE A 248 -11.71 -4.98 -5.09
C ILE A 248 -12.21 -5.31 -3.69
N ARG A 249 -11.40 -5.02 -2.71
CA ARG A 249 -11.72 -5.30 -1.33
C ARG A 249 -12.79 -4.35 -0.81
N GLU A 250 -13.86 -4.90 -0.28
CA GLU A 250 -14.83 -4.17 0.52
C GLU A 250 -14.25 -3.82 1.91
N PRO A 251 -14.75 -2.77 2.58
CA PRO A 251 -14.44 -2.54 3.99
C PRO A 251 -14.75 -3.76 4.85
N LEU A 252 -13.87 -4.09 5.81
CA LEU A 252 -13.99 -5.32 6.59
C LEU A 252 -15.31 -5.42 7.36
N TYR A 253 -15.81 -4.30 7.90
CA TYR A 253 -17.09 -4.29 8.60
C TYR A 253 -18.28 -4.62 7.68
N VAL A 254 -18.25 -4.21 6.40
CA VAL A 254 -19.27 -4.55 5.41
C VAL A 254 -19.26 -6.06 5.14
N THR A 255 -18.07 -6.62 4.91
CA THR A 255 -17.89 -8.07 4.73
C THR A 255 -18.38 -8.87 5.94
N ALA A 256 -18.07 -8.41 7.18
CA ALA A 256 -18.55 -9.05 8.41
C ALA A 256 -20.08 -9.04 8.52
N MET A 257 -20.72 -7.91 8.17
CA MET A 257 -22.18 -7.80 8.11
C MET A 257 -22.79 -8.78 7.10
N ARG A 258 -22.18 -8.92 5.91
CA ARG A 258 -22.62 -9.91 4.90
C ARG A 258 -22.51 -11.34 5.42
N TYR A 259 -21.41 -11.70 6.09
CA TYR A 259 -21.23 -13.02 6.71
C TYR A 259 -22.27 -13.32 7.79
N ALA A 260 -22.72 -12.28 8.51
CA ALA A 260 -23.84 -12.40 9.46
C ALA A 260 -25.23 -12.43 8.81
N GLY A 261 -25.34 -12.41 7.47
CA GLY A 261 -26.60 -12.42 6.74
C GLY A 261 -27.40 -11.11 6.83
N ILE A 262 -26.69 -9.98 6.99
CA ILE A 262 -27.28 -8.65 6.96
C ILE A 262 -27.31 -8.15 5.52
N ALA A 263 -28.49 -7.72 5.06
CA ALA A 263 -28.62 -7.04 3.77
C ALA A 263 -28.03 -5.62 3.88
N ILE A 264 -27.05 -5.32 3.05
CA ILE A 264 -26.47 -3.98 2.97
C ILE A 264 -27.28 -3.19 1.95
N THR A 265 -27.88 -2.10 2.43
CA THR A 265 -28.72 -1.21 1.64
C THR A 265 -28.25 0.23 1.78
N PRO A 266 -28.49 1.14 0.82
CA PRO A 266 -27.99 2.52 0.86
C PRO A 266 -28.50 3.31 2.09
N ASP A 267 -29.72 3.03 2.56
CA ASP A 267 -30.31 3.65 3.74
C ASP A 267 -29.63 3.25 5.06
N LYS A 268 -28.78 2.22 5.05
CA LYS A 268 -27.90 1.87 6.18
C LYS A 268 -26.61 2.68 6.22
N HIS A 269 -26.36 3.53 5.24
CA HIS A 269 -25.15 4.37 5.14
C HIS A 269 -23.84 3.60 5.33
N PRO A 270 -23.57 2.57 4.51
CA PRO A 270 -22.41 1.70 4.67
C PRO A 270 -21.07 2.33 4.27
N ALA A 271 -21.02 3.59 3.84
CA ALA A 271 -19.81 4.25 3.40
C ALA A 271 -18.74 4.38 4.48
N HIS A 272 -19.14 4.53 5.75
CA HIS A 272 -18.20 4.66 6.87
C HIS A 272 -18.72 3.90 8.09
N ILE A 273 -17.79 3.26 8.83
CA ILE A 273 -18.14 2.45 10.00
C ILE A 273 -18.94 3.23 11.06
N ASP A 274 -18.68 4.53 11.25
CA ASP A 274 -19.39 5.33 12.23
C ASP A 274 -20.80 5.74 11.77
N SER A 275 -21.03 5.86 10.46
CA SER A 275 -22.32 6.23 9.87
C SER A 275 -23.25 5.04 9.67
N VAL A 276 -22.73 3.80 9.64
CA VAL A 276 -23.55 2.63 9.35
C VAL A 276 -24.68 2.48 10.38
N VAL A 277 -25.91 2.33 9.88
CA VAL A 277 -27.10 2.13 10.72
C VAL A 277 -27.31 0.64 10.95
N LEU A 278 -27.25 0.24 12.22
CA LEU A 278 -27.51 -1.12 12.69
C LEU A 278 -28.76 -1.11 13.58
N ASP A 279 -29.79 -1.79 13.15
CA ASP A 279 -30.97 -1.99 13.97
C ASP A 279 -30.77 -3.13 14.99
N ALA A 280 -31.76 -3.36 15.85
CA ALA A 280 -31.69 -4.43 16.85
C ALA A 280 -31.61 -5.83 16.23
N ALA A 281 -32.25 -6.03 15.05
CA ALA A 281 -32.21 -7.32 14.34
C ALA A 281 -30.82 -7.55 13.71
N ASP A 282 -30.20 -6.53 13.14
CA ASP A 282 -28.84 -6.59 12.60
C ASP A 282 -27.82 -6.91 13.70
N THR A 283 -27.95 -6.21 14.84
CA THR A 283 -27.08 -6.45 16.00
C THR A 283 -27.22 -7.89 16.52
N GLU A 284 -28.44 -8.42 16.58
CA GLU A 284 -28.62 -9.80 17.02
C GLU A 284 -28.12 -10.82 15.99
N LYS A 285 -28.22 -10.55 14.68
CA LYS A 285 -27.61 -11.38 13.65
C LYS A 285 -26.08 -11.45 13.81
N LEU A 286 -25.40 -10.31 14.04
CA LEU A 286 -23.96 -10.28 14.29
C LEU A 286 -23.57 -11.08 15.53
N ARG A 287 -24.33 -10.91 16.63
CA ARG A 287 -24.13 -11.68 17.86
C ARG A 287 -24.36 -13.17 17.66
N ALA A 288 -25.41 -13.55 16.95
CA ALA A 288 -25.72 -14.94 16.63
C ALA A 288 -24.63 -15.57 15.76
N TRP A 289 -24.20 -14.87 14.72
CA TRP A 289 -23.10 -15.30 13.85
C TRP A 289 -21.79 -15.48 14.63
N PHE A 290 -21.46 -14.56 15.52
CA PHE A 290 -20.29 -14.67 16.38
C PHE A 290 -20.33 -15.93 17.27
N ARG A 291 -21.50 -16.26 17.87
CA ARG A 291 -21.68 -17.41 18.76
C ARG A 291 -21.76 -18.75 18.01
N ALA A 292 -22.01 -18.75 16.70
CA ALA A 292 -22.31 -19.94 15.92
C ALA A 292 -21.13 -20.91 15.75
N ALA A 293 -19.88 -20.45 15.93
CA ALA A 293 -18.71 -21.31 15.79
C ALA A 293 -17.68 -21.03 16.90
N PRO A 294 -16.99 -22.08 17.38
CA PRO A 294 -15.92 -21.95 18.35
C PRO A 294 -14.72 -21.22 17.74
N LEU A 295 -13.98 -20.52 18.59
CA LEU A 295 -12.70 -19.93 18.20
C LEU A 295 -11.66 -21.03 17.94
N PRO A 296 -10.69 -20.80 17.04
CA PRO A 296 -9.58 -21.70 16.83
C PRO A 296 -8.79 -21.94 18.13
N ALA A 297 -8.45 -23.19 18.40
CA ALA A 297 -7.62 -23.50 19.56
C ALA A 297 -6.20 -22.90 19.39
N PRO A 298 -5.58 -22.38 20.45
CA PRO A 298 -4.22 -21.86 20.40
C PRO A 298 -3.25 -22.99 20.01
N LYS A 299 -2.35 -22.69 19.07
CA LYS A 299 -1.30 -23.63 18.68
C LYS A 299 -0.19 -23.65 19.73
N PRO A 300 0.47 -24.80 19.96
CA PRO A 300 1.64 -24.87 20.83
C PRO A 300 2.76 -23.99 20.30
N ALA A 301 3.56 -23.41 21.22
CA ALA A 301 4.71 -22.60 20.85
C ALA A 301 5.72 -23.45 20.05
N PRO A 302 6.15 -23.00 18.86
CA PRO A 302 7.12 -23.73 18.06
C PRO A 302 8.54 -23.64 18.64
N GLU A 303 9.43 -24.53 18.19
CA GLU A 303 10.84 -24.48 18.52
C GLU A 303 11.48 -23.17 18.04
N THR A 304 12.31 -22.54 18.85
CA THR A 304 12.97 -21.28 18.52
C THR A 304 13.93 -21.45 17.35
N LEU A 305 13.71 -20.70 16.28
CA LEU A 305 14.59 -20.62 15.11
C LEU A 305 15.53 -19.42 15.21
N LEU A 306 14.98 -18.21 15.40
CA LEU A 306 15.72 -16.97 15.53
C LEU A 306 15.56 -16.41 16.94
N GLU A 307 16.66 -15.98 17.55
CA GLU A 307 16.65 -15.30 18.83
C GLU A 307 17.51 -14.03 18.76
N VAL A 308 16.96 -12.92 19.20
CA VAL A 308 17.62 -11.60 19.29
C VAL A 308 17.64 -11.21 20.76
N ARG A 309 18.83 -10.85 21.28
CA ARG A 309 19.07 -10.50 22.68
C ARG A 309 19.73 -9.15 22.81
N GLY A 310 19.08 -8.18 23.44
CA GLY A 310 19.62 -6.88 23.82
C GLY A 310 20.23 -6.09 22.67
N LEU A 311 19.66 -6.24 21.45
CA LEU A 311 20.21 -5.67 20.22
C LEU A 311 20.16 -4.14 20.26
N GLY A 312 21.29 -3.49 19.97
CA GLY A 312 21.42 -2.05 19.83
C GLY A 312 22.30 -1.67 18.66
N PHE A 313 21.90 -0.61 17.94
CA PHE A 313 22.60 -0.11 16.75
C PHE A 313 22.29 1.35 16.46
N GLY A 314 23.27 2.07 15.93
CA GLY A 314 23.12 3.43 15.42
C GLY A 314 24.01 3.71 14.21
N TYR A 315 23.46 4.32 13.16
CA TYR A 315 24.24 4.72 11.98
C TYR A 315 25.24 5.84 12.29
N THR A 316 24.91 6.69 13.26
CA THR A 316 25.76 7.81 13.69
C THR A 316 26.06 7.69 15.19
N LYS A 317 27.30 7.98 15.60
CA LYS A 317 27.66 7.97 17.02
C LYS A 317 26.74 8.89 17.83
N GLY A 318 26.07 8.33 18.84
CA GLY A 318 25.18 9.06 19.73
C GLY A 318 23.71 9.07 19.32
N GLN A 319 23.36 8.57 18.14
CA GLN A 319 21.96 8.35 17.71
C GLN A 319 21.65 6.85 17.62
N ASN A 320 20.89 6.34 18.58
CA ASN A 320 20.47 4.94 18.56
C ASN A 320 19.26 4.77 17.63
N THR A 321 19.43 4.00 16.56
CA THR A 321 18.33 3.56 15.68
C THR A 321 17.57 2.39 16.28
N LEU A 322 18.28 1.49 16.98
CA LEU A 322 17.69 0.39 17.76
C LEU A 322 18.27 0.39 19.18
N SER A 323 17.44 0.13 20.18
CA SER A 323 17.79 0.16 21.59
C SER A 323 17.17 -1.01 22.35
N ASP A 324 18.02 -1.93 22.83
CA ASP A 324 17.65 -3.02 23.72
C ASP A 324 16.51 -3.91 23.18
N VAL A 325 16.63 -4.32 21.92
CA VAL A 325 15.62 -5.15 21.25
C VAL A 325 15.88 -6.62 21.56
N SER A 326 14.86 -7.30 22.10
CA SER A 326 14.91 -8.74 22.42
C SER A 326 13.60 -9.42 22.04
N PHE A 327 13.67 -10.52 21.28
CA PHE A 327 12.54 -11.37 20.90
C PHE A 327 13.03 -12.72 20.36
N THR A 328 12.09 -13.66 20.20
CA THR A 328 12.32 -14.94 19.53
C THR A 328 11.34 -15.14 18.41
N ILE A 329 11.71 -15.91 17.37
CA ILE A 329 10.81 -16.37 16.32
C ILE A 329 10.95 -17.88 16.24
N GLY A 330 9.81 -18.57 16.23
CA GLY A 330 9.78 -20.02 16.14
C GLY A 330 9.84 -20.53 14.70
N ARG A 331 10.25 -21.78 14.55
CA ARG A 331 10.30 -22.47 13.26
C ARG A 331 8.91 -22.62 12.66
N GLY A 332 8.73 -22.22 11.41
CA GLY A 332 7.45 -22.27 10.72
C GLY A 332 6.44 -21.22 11.19
N GLU A 333 6.84 -20.21 11.97
CA GLU A 333 5.97 -19.06 12.27
C GLU A 333 5.84 -18.13 11.06
N MET A 334 4.69 -17.46 10.95
CA MET A 334 4.49 -16.23 10.17
C MET A 334 4.33 -15.07 11.13
N VAL A 335 5.27 -14.11 11.08
CA VAL A 335 5.32 -12.99 12.03
C VAL A 335 5.38 -11.68 11.24
N SER A 336 4.59 -10.68 11.64
CA SER A 336 4.73 -9.32 11.13
C SER A 336 5.58 -8.46 12.05
N ILE A 337 6.37 -7.57 11.45
CA ILE A 337 7.07 -6.47 12.13
C ILE A 337 6.40 -5.18 11.70
N VAL A 338 5.78 -4.48 12.64
CA VAL A 338 4.96 -3.29 12.38
C VAL A 338 5.40 -2.11 13.24
N GLY A 339 4.92 -0.92 12.91
CA GLY A 339 5.23 0.33 13.61
C GLY A 339 5.46 1.47 12.63
N ARG A 340 5.59 2.69 13.14
CA ARG A 340 5.74 3.89 12.33
C ARG A 340 6.97 3.87 11.41
N ASN A 341 6.96 4.70 10.39
CA ASN A 341 8.14 4.92 9.55
C ASN A 341 9.31 5.45 10.41
N GLY A 342 10.53 4.94 10.15
CA GLY A 342 11.69 5.29 10.95
C GLY A 342 11.84 4.54 12.29
N ALA A 343 10.92 3.65 12.68
CA ALA A 343 11.00 2.89 13.93
C ALA A 343 12.13 1.84 14.00
N GLY A 344 12.94 1.69 12.93
CA GLY A 344 14.08 0.77 12.90
C GLY A 344 13.79 -0.61 12.31
N LYS A 345 12.60 -0.85 11.73
CA LYS A 345 12.19 -2.15 11.18
C LYS A 345 13.14 -2.70 10.11
N SER A 346 13.43 -1.92 9.08
CA SER A 346 14.36 -2.33 8.00
C SER A 346 15.82 -2.40 8.49
N THR A 347 16.19 -1.60 9.51
CA THR A 347 17.50 -1.68 10.16
C THR A 347 17.66 -3.03 10.88
N LEU A 348 16.62 -3.48 11.59
CA LEU A 348 16.60 -4.80 12.21
C LEU A 348 16.83 -5.93 11.20
N SER A 349 16.15 -5.88 10.06
CA SER A 349 16.36 -6.87 8.98
C SER A 349 17.78 -6.87 8.45
N LYS A 350 18.36 -5.67 8.24
CA LYS A 350 19.76 -5.53 7.79
C LYS A 350 20.75 -6.13 8.78
N LEU A 351 20.53 -5.97 10.09
CA LEU A 351 21.34 -6.58 11.14
C LEU A 351 21.22 -8.11 11.18
N ILE A 352 20.00 -8.65 11.06
CA ILE A 352 19.75 -10.10 11.02
C ILE A 352 20.43 -10.70 9.78
N CYS A 353 20.33 -10.06 8.61
CA CYS A 353 20.96 -10.51 7.38
C CYS A 353 22.48 -10.25 7.33
N GLY A 354 23.03 -9.41 8.22
CA GLY A 354 24.44 -9.09 8.29
C GLY A 354 24.91 -8.01 7.31
N PHE A 355 23.98 -7.23 6.74
CA PHE A 355 24.33 -6.02 5.96
C PHE A 355 24.89 -4.93 6.85
N GLU A 356 24.49 -4.91 8.11
CA GLU A 356 25.01 -4.02 9.16
C GLU A 356 25.52 -4.87 10.33
N THR A 357 26.42 -4.28 11.14
CA THR A 357 26.96 -4.93 12.33
C THR A 357 26.45 -4.21 13.58
N GLN A 358 25.84 -4.95 14.49
CA GLN A 358 25.31 -4.42 15.74
C GLN A 358 26.39 -3.83 16.63
N ASP A 359 26.07 -2.75 17.36
CA ASP A 359 26.96 -2.15 18.37
C ASP A 359 26.97 -2.98 19.67
N ARG A 360 25.81 -3.57 20.00
CA ARG A 360 25.61 -4.40 21.19
C ARG A 360 24.53 -5.46 20.96
N GLY A 361 24.52 -6.45 21.84
CA GLY A 361 23.57 -7.56 21.77
C GLY A 361 24.03 -8.69 20.85
N GLU A 362 23.21 -9.69 20.73
CA GLU A 362 23.51 -10.93 20.01
C GLU A 362 22.32 -11.41 19.19
N ILE A 363 22.61 -12.05 18.08
CA ILE A 363 21.62 -12.68 17.19
C ILE A 363 21.99 -14.15 17.03
N PHE A 364 21.05 -15.04 17.32
CA PHE A 364 21.23 -16.50 17.19
C PHE A 364 20.26 -17.06 16.16
N LEU A 365 20.73 -17.97 15.32
CA LEU A 365 19.92 -18.80 14.44
C LEU A 365 20.17 -20.28 14.78
N ASN A 366 19.12 -21.03 15.05
CA ASN A 366 19.25 -22.43 15.53
C ASN A 366 20.20 -22.56 16.74
N GLY A 367 20.16 -21.62 17.66
CA GLY A 367 21.03 -21.56 18.83
C GLY A 367 22.50 -21.19 18.55
N LYS A 368 22.88 -20.95 17.28
CA LYS A 368 24.22 -20.54 16.88
C LYS A 368 24.30 -19.02 16.75
N ASN A 369 25.28 -18.40 17.40
CA ASN A 369 25.50 -16.96 17.30
C ASN A 369 25.98 -16.58 15.91
N LEU A 370 25.32 -15.58 15.28
CA LEU A 370 25.61 -15.13 13.93
C LEU A 370 26.76 -14.10 13.86
N LYS A 371 27.35 -13.71 14.99
CA LYS A 371 28.38 -12.65 15.07
C LYS A 371 29.56 -12.89 14.13
N ASP A 372 30.01 -14.13 14.03
CA ASP A 372 31.16 -14.53 13.22
C ASP A 372 30.81 -14.99 11.80
N GLU A 373 29.51 -14.93 11.45
CA GLU A 373 29.03 -15.32 10.12
C GLU A 373 28.97 -14.11 9.20
N ASN A 374 29.65 -14.21 8.05
CA ASN A 374 29.56 -13.23 6.99
C ASN A 374 28.22 -13.35 6.22
N ILE A 375 27.88 -12.31 5.44
CA ILE A 375 26.65 -12.23 4.64
C ILE A 375 26.42 -13.49 3.80
N ARG A 376 27.47 -14.03 3.16
CA ARG A 376 27.35 -15.23 2.29
C ARG A 376 26.91 -16.47 3.07
N ARG A 377 27.38 -16.66 4.30
CA ARG A 377 26.96 -17.78 5.16
C ARG A 377 25.54 -17.58 5.67
N ARG A 378 25.20 -16.36 6.10
CA ARG A 378 23.84 -16.03 6.54
C ARG A 378 22.83 -16.22 5.42
N ALA A 379 23.18 -15.84 4.18
CA ALA A 379 22.31 -16.00 3.01
C ALA A 379 21.96 -17.45 2.66
N GLN A 380 22.70 -18.45 3.18
CA GLN A 380 22.34 -19.87 3.05
C GLN A 380 21.16 -20.28 3.92
N HIS A 381 20.85 -19.52 4.97
CA HIS A 381 19.81 -19.82 5.95
C HIS A 381 18.74 -18.75 6.04
N ILE A 382 19.09 -17.50 5.72
CA ILE A 382 18.22 -16.33 5.82
C ILE A 382 18.09 -15.69 4.45
N GLY A 383 16.89 -15.71 3.91
CA GLY A 383 16.53 -15.00 2.69
C GLY A 383 16.01 -13.59 2.98
N TYR A 384 16.41 -12.60 2.19
CA TYR A 384 15.90 -11.24 2.30
C TYR A 384 15.33 -10.78 0.95
N VAL A 385 14.09 -10.32 0.96
CA VAL A 385 13.39 -9.81 -0.22
C VAL A 385 13.06 -8.34 0.00
N MET A 386 13.64 -7.47 -0.81
CA MET A 386 13.45 -6.02 -0.74
C MET A 386 12.07 -5.57 -1.22
N GLN A 387 11.65 -4.38 -0.81
CA GLN A 387 10.40 -3.77 -1.22
C GLN A 387 10.28 -3.65 -2.74
N ASN A 388 11.26 -3.06 -3.40
CA ASN A 388 11.28 -2.90 -4.86
C ASN A 388 12.05 -4.05 -5.53
N PRO A 389 11.38 -4.92 -6.32
CA PRO A 389 12.04 -6.04 -6.99
C PRO A 389 13.12 -5.59 -7.99
N ASN A 390 12.98 -4.40 -8.60
CA ASN A 390 13.96 -3.90 -9.55
C ASN A 390 15.34 -3.58 -8.92
N GLN A 391 15.40 -3.39 -7.59
CA GLN A 391 16.66 -3.21 -6.86
C GLN A 391 17.40 -4.54 -6.60
N MET A 392 16.70 -5.67 -6.68
CA MET A 392 17.29 -7.00 -6.48
C MET A 392 17.66 -7.67 -7.80
N ILE A 393 16.85 -7.45 -8.85
CA ILE A 393 17.03 -8.11 -10.16
C ILE A 393 18.29 -7.58 -10.85
N SER A 394 19.21 -8.49 -11.16
CA SER A 394 20.49 -8.19 -11.77
C SER A 394 20.67 -8.83 -13.16
N LYS A 395 19.90 -9.87 -13.49
CA LYS A 395 19.96 -10.58 -14.77
C LYS A 395 18.80 -10.19 -15.67
N THR A 396 18.97 -10.46 -16.96
CA THR A 396 17.92 -10.20 -17.96
C THR A 396 16.90 -11.33 -18.09
N MET A 397 17.32 -12.57 -17.77
CA MET A 397 16.50 -13.77 -17.92
C MET A 397 16.10 -14.34 -16.56
N ILE A 398 14.87 -14.86 -16.45
CA ILE A 398 14.32 -15.42 -15.23
C ILE A 398 15.16 -16.58 -14.69
N TYR A 399 15.53 -17.52 -15.56
CA TYR A 399 16.34 -18.66 -15.16
C TYR A 399 17.69 -18.23 -14.58
N ASP A 400 18.38 -17.30 -15.24
CA ASP A 400 19.70 -16.82 -14.83
C ASP A 400 19.68 -16.08 -13.49
N GLU A 401 18.60 -15.30 -13.24
CA GLU A 401 18.41 -14.60 -11.98
C GLU A 401 18.25 -15.58 -10.82
N VAL A 402 17.41 -16.61 -10.98
CA VAL A 402 17.20 -17.63 -9.94
C VAL A 402 18.44 -18.50 -9.76
N ALA A 403 19.12 -18.91 -10.85
CA ALA A 403 20.32 -19.72 -10.79
C ALA A 403 21.50 -19.00 -10.12
N MET A 404 21.50 -17.66 -10.10
CA MET A 404 22.58 -16.87 -9.50
C MET A 404 22.79 -17.20 -8.01
N GLY A 405 21.72 -17.49 -7.25
CA GLY A 405 21.79 -17.87 -5.86
C GLY A 405 22.57 -19.16 -5.59
N LEU A 406 22.72 -20.02 -6.59
CA LEU A 406 23.45 -21.29 -6.51
C LEU A 406 24.89 -21.22 -7.05
N GLN A 407 25.33 -20.06 -7.53
CA GLN A 407 26.71 -19.90 -8.05
C GLN A 407 27.73 -20.12 -6.92
N GLY A 408 28.67 -21.05 -7.17
CA GLY A 408 29.68 -21.41 -6.18
C GLY A 408 29.19 -22.30 -5.03
N SER A 409 28.03 -22.95 -5.17
CA SER A 409 27.51 -23.94 -4.22
C SER A 409 28.21 -25.30 -4.31
N GLY A 410 29.01 -25.54 -5.36
CA GLY A 410 29.65 -26.84 -5.63
C GLY A 410 28.73 -27.86 -6.30
N LEU A 411 27.48 -27.50 -6.60
CA LEU A 411 26.53 -28.33 -7.34
C LEU A 411 26.90 -28.42 -8.83
N SER A 412 26.62 -29.57 -9.46
CA SER A 412 26.71 -29.74 -10.89
C SER A 412 25.66 -28.92 -11.65
N GLU A 413 25.89 -28.64 -12.94
CA GLU A 413 24.91 -27.93 -13.76
C GLU A 413 23.54 -28.61 -13.80
N SER A 414 23.49 -29.94 -13.80
CA SER A 414 22.25 -30.72 -13.76
C SER A 414 21.48 -30.56 -12.46
N GLU A 415 22.18 -30.51 -11.33
CA GLU A 415 21.58 -30.28 -10.00
C GLU A 415 21.09 -28.85 -9.87
N ILE A 416 21.86 -27.86 -10.31
CA ILE A 416 21.45 -26.45 -10.36
C ILE A 416 20.18 -26.33 -11.20
N ARG A 417 20.16 -26.92 -12.39
CA ARG A 417 18.99 -26.87 -13.28
C ARG A 417 17.75 -27.47 -12.63
N ALA A 418 17.87 -28.65 -12.05
CA ALA A 418 16.75 -29.30 -11.36
C ALA A 418 16.21 -28.43 -10.24
N LYS A 419 17.09 -27.89 -9.40
CA LYS A 419 16.71 -27.04 -8.25
C LYS A 419 16.06 -25.74 -8.69
N VAL A 420 16.58 -25.07 -9.73
CA VAL A 420 15.98 -23.85 -10.31
C VAL A 420 14.60 -24.15 -10.89
N GLU A 421 14.46 -25.21 -11.68
CA GLU A 421 13.18 -25.56 -12.30
C GLU A 421 12.13 -25.93 -11.23
N ASP A 422 12.49 -26.63 -10.17
CA ASP A 422 11.58 -26.96 -9.07
C ASP A 422 11.17 -25.71 -8.27
N THR A 423 12.12 -24.80 -8.01
CA THR A 423 11.82 -23.51 -7.38
C THR A 423 10.88 -22.68 -8.24
N LEU A 424 11.13 -22.63 -9.56
CA LEU A 424 10.24 -21.91 -10.49
C LEU A 424 8.84 -22.52 -10.58
N LYS A 425 8.70 -23.86 -10.45
CA LYS A 425 7.38 -24.51 -10.35
C LYS A 425 6.65 -24.08 -9.07
N VAL A 426 7.35 -24.11 -7.94
CA VAL A 426 6.80 -23.66 -6.64
C VAL A 426 6.35 -22.20 -6.71
N CYS A 427 7.09 -21.33 -7.40
CA CYS A 427 6.76 -19.91 -7.56
C CYS A 427 5.75 -19.61 -8.68
N GLY A 428 5.26 -20.63 -9.41
CA GLY A 428 4.34 -20.45 -10.54
C GLY A 428 4.98 -19.76 -11.76
N LEU A 429 6.33 -19.77 -11.86
CA LEU A 429 7.10 -19.11 -12.91
C LEU A 429 7.66 -20.07 -13.96
N TYR A 430 7.50 -21.37 -13.79
CA TYR A 430 8.08 -22.37 -14.70
C TYR A 430 7.69 -22.20 -16.19
N PRO A 431 6.44 -21.81 -16.54
CA PRO A 431 6.08 -21.53 -17.93
C PRO A 431 6.88 -20.38 -18.55
N PHE A 432 7.34 -19.44 -17.73
CA PHE A 432 8.06 -18.23 -18.14
C PHE A 432 9.58 -18.33 -17.99
N ARG A 433 10.13 -19.49 -17.60
CA ARG A 433 11.55 -19.68 -17.24
C ARG A 433 12.56 -19.17 -18.27
N ASN A 434 12.20 -19.18 -19.55
CA ASN A 434 13.04 -18.71 -20.67
C ASN A 434 12.67 -17.29 -21.13
N TRP A 435 11.84 -16.57 -20.37
CA TRP A 435 11.44 -15.22 -20.73
C TRP A 435 12.38 -14.17 -20.13
N PRO A 436 12.50 -13.01 -20.82
CA PRO A 436 13.16 -11.86 -20.22
C PRO A 436 12.31 -11.29 -19.07
N ILE A 437 13.00 -10.86 -18.01
CA ILE A 437 12.34 -10.31 -16.80
C ILE A 437 11.60 -8.99 -17.14
N SER A 438 12.04 -8.26 -18.16
CA SER A 438 11.38 -7.05 -18.63
C SER A 438 9.95 -7.27 -19.13
N ALA A 439 9.63 -8.49 -19.57
CA ALA A 439 8.28 -8.86 -20.03
C ALA A 439 7.29 -9.20 -18.88
N LEU A 440 7.76 -9.22 -17.63
CA LEU A 440 6.96 -9.61 -16.47
C LEU A 440 6.23 -8.42 -15.85
N SER A 441 5.04 -8.69 -15.32
CA SER A 441 4.34 -7.76 -14.41
C SER A 441 5.13 -7.53 -13.11
N PHE A 442 4.81 -6.48 -12.38
CA PHE A 442 5.46 -6.20 -11.10
C PHE A 442 5.30 -7.36 -10.10
N GLY A 443 4.10 -7.94 -9.98
CA GLY A 443 3.85 -9.10 -9.12
C GLY A 443 4.66 -10.34 -9.55
N GLN A 444 4.81 -10.59 -10.85
CA GLN A 444 5.67 -11.67 -11.35
C GLN A 444 7.15 -11.39 -11.06
N LYS A 445 7.63 -10.15 -11.20
CA LYS A 445 9.00 -9.76 -10.80
C LYS A 445 9.23 -9.99 -9.31
N LYS A 446 8.23 -9.69 -8.46
CA LYS A 446 8.30 -9.98 -7.02
C LYS A 446 8.44 -11.48 -6.76
N ARG A 447 7.69 -12.33 -7.48
CA ARG A 447 7.86 -13.79 -7.40
C ARG A 447 9.25 -14.25 -7.88
N VAL A 448 9.85 -13.58 -8.88
CA VAL A 448 11.25 -13.88 -9.31
C VAL A 448 12.22 -13.57 -8.17
N THR A 449 12.09 -12.43 -7.50
CA THR A 449 12.98 -12.10 -6.35
C THR A 449 12.79 -13.06 -5.17
N ILE A 450 11.57 -13.53 -4.92
CA ILE A 450 11.34 -14.59 -3.94
C ILE A 450 11.98 -15.91 -4.39
N ALA A 451 11.86 -16.28 -5.67
CA ALA A 451 12.46 -17.50 -6.23
C ALA A 451 14.00 -17.48 -6.15
N SER A 452 14.64 -16.32 -6.43
CA SER A 452 16.11 -16.20 -6.36
C SER A 452 16.66 -16.37 -4.93
N VAL A 453 15.84 -16.10 -3.93
CA VAL A 453 16.15 -16.35 -2.52
C VAL A 453 15.78 -17.79 -2.13
N LEU A 454 14.59 -18.25 -2.51
CA LEU A 454 14.05 -19.56 -2.13
C LEU A 454 14.86 -20.73 -2.68
N VAL A 455 15.53 -20.56 -3.82
CA VAL A 455 16.38 -21.57 -4.46
C VAL A 455 17.53 -22.08 -3.56
N GLN A 456 17.88 -21.30 -2.53
CA GLN A 456 18.89 -21.66 -1.53
C GLN A 456 18.34 -22.48 -0.37
N ASP A 457 17.03 -22.79 -0.35
CA ASP A 457 16.31 -23.46 0.75
C ASP A 457 16.48 -22.78 2.12
N PRO A 458 16.24 -21.47 2.24
CA PRO A 458 16.42 -20.76 3.49
C PRO A 458 15.41 -21.24 4.54
N GLU A 459 15.84 -21.28 5.81
CA GLU A 459 14.98 -21.60 6.96
C GLU A 459 14.09 -20.42 7.37
N LEU A 460 14.57 -19.21 7.12
CA LEU A 460 13.90 -17.93 7.40
C LEU A 460 13.89 -17.06 6.16
N ILE A 461 12.72 -16.52 5.79
CA ILE A 461 12.59 -15.50 4.76
C ILE A 461 12.06 -14.22 5.42
N ILE A 462 12.78 -13.11 5.22
CA ILE A 462 12.36 -11.77 5.62
C ILE A 462 11.93 -11.01 4.37
N LEU A 463 10.71 -10.52 4.36
CA LEU A 463 10.15 -9.73 3.25
C LEU A 463 9.90 -8.30 3.73
N ASP A 464 10.47 -7.34 3.04
CA ASP A 464 10.22 -5.91 3.29
C ASP A 464 9.12 -5.44 2.35
N GLU A 465 7.97 -5.05 2.92
CA GLU A 465 6.76 -4.60 2.22
C GLU A 465 6.39 -5.48 1.00
N PRO A 466 6.04 -6.76 1.22
CA PRO A 466 5.84 -7.71 0.10
C PRO A 466 4.68 -7.33 -0.82
N THR A 467 3.71 -6.57 -0.34
CA THR A 467 2.46 -6.20 -1.04
C THR A 467 2.35 -4.72 -1.38
N ALA A 468 3.41 -3.92 -1.13
CA ALA A 468 3.38 -2.49 -1.42
C ALA A 468 3.04 -2.20 -2.90
N GLY A 469 2.09 -1.30 -3.14
CA GLY A 469 1.64 -0.91 -4.47
C GLY A 469 0.89 -2.01 -5.24
N GLN A 470 0.35 -3.02 -4.53
CA GLN A 470 -0.45 -4.09 -5.14
C GLN A 470 -1.94 -3.89 -4.85
N ASP A 471 -2.77 -4.20 -5.84
CA ASP A 471 -4.21 -4.35 -5.63
C ASP A 471 -4.54 -5.62 -4.85
N PHE A 472 -5.78 -5.75 -4.43
CA PHE A 472 -6.23 -6.85 -3.58
C PHE A 472 -6.03 -8.24 -4.22
N ARG A 473 -6.19 -8.38 -5.53
CA ARG A 473 -6.00 -9.66 -6.22
C ARG A 473 -4.53 -10.09 -6.23
N HIS A 474 -3.63 -9.18 -6.65
CA HIS A 474 -2.19 -9.46 -6.66
C HIS A 474 -1.62 -9.63 -5.25
N TYR A 475 -2.11 -8.82 -4.30
CA TYR A 475 -1.83 -8.97 -2.88
C TYR A 475 -2.18 -10.39 -2.39
N THR A 476 -3.41 -10.84 -2.64
CA THR A 476 -3.88 -12.16 -2.22
C THR A 476 -3.02 -13.27 -2.85
N ASP A 477 -2.73 -13.18 -4.15
CA ASP A 477 -1.88 -14.14 -4.85
C ASP A 477 -0.49 -14.30 -4.22
N ILE A 478 0.15 -13.19 -3.81
CA ILE A 478 1.46 -13.21 -3.14
C ILE A 478 1.33 -13.83 -1.75
N MET A 479 0.31 -13.44 -1.00
CA MET A 479 0.13 -13.90 0.38
C MET A 479 -0.25 -15.38 0.47
N GLU A 480 -1.11 -15.88 -0.42
CA GLU A 480 -1.44 -17.30 -0.51
C GLU A 480 -0.22 -18.12 -0.93
N PHE A 481 0.60 -17.60 -1.83
CA PHE A 481 1.88 -18.22 -2.17
C PHE A 481 2.82 -18.31 -0.93
N LEU A 482 2.98 -17.23 -0.17
CA LEU A 482 3.80 -17.21 1.06
C LEU A 482 3.24 -18.16 2.13
N ARG A 483 1.91 -18.23 2.28
CA ARG A 483 1.24 -19.20 3.16
C ARG A 483 1.55 -20.65 2.74
N GLY A 484 1.55 -20.91 1.43
CA GLY A 484 1.94 -22.21 0.87
C GLY A 484 3.40 -22.59 1.17
N LEU A 485 4.32 -21.62 1.17
CA LEU A 485 5.72 -21.82 1.58
C LEU A 485 5.82 -22.11 3.10
N ASN A 486 5.09 -21.34 3.90
CA ASN A 486 5.05 -21.51 5.35
C ASN A 486 4.49 -22.89 5.74
N ALA A 487 3.45 -23.36 5.08
CA ALA A 487 2.91 -24.71 5.28
C ALA A 487 3.92 -25.83 4.98
N LYS A 488 4.96 -25.55 4.19
CA LYS A 488 6.09 -26.46 3.93
C LYS A 488 7.22 -26.32 4.95
N GLY A 489 7.05 -25.51 6.00
CA GLY A 489 7.97 -25.34 7.11
C GLY A 489 8.91 -24.11 7.01
N VAL A 490 8.78 -23.29 5.98
CA VAL A 490 9.57 -22.04 5.87
C VAL A 490 9.05 -21.02 6.87
N THR A 491 9.93 -20.45 7.68
CA THR A 491 9.60 -19.36 8.60
C THR A 491 9.54 -18.04 7.83
N VAL A 492 8.49 -17.27 8.03
CA VAL A 492 8.24 -16.03 7.26
C VAL A 492 8.13 -14.84 8.20
N VAL A 493 8.95 -13.84 7.99
CA VAL A 493 8.88 -12.54 8.67
C VAL A 493 8.54 -11.48 7.65
N MET A 494 7.51 -10.69 7.92
CA MET A 494 7.08 -9.62 7.03
C MET A 494 7.15 -8.28 7.74
N ILE A 495 7.89 -7.34 7.18
CA ILE A 495 7.77 -5.93 7.55
C ILE A 495 6.63 -5.37 6.73
N THR A 496 5.63 -4.77 7.36
CA THR A 496 4.48 -4.24 6.62
C THR A 496 3.81 -3.07 7.34
N HIS A 497 3.22 -2.20 6.53
CA HIS A 497 2.28 -1.15 6.94
C HIS A 497 0.83 -1.52 6.62
N ASP A 498 0.60 -2.66 6.01
CA ASP A 498 -0.74 -3.13 5.70
C ASP A 498 -1.33 -3.88 6.90
N MET A 499 -2.26 -3.23 7.60
CA MET A 499 -2.92 -3.81 8.78
C MET A 499 -3.85 -4.95 8.41
N HIS A 500 -4.39 -4.96 7.19
CA HIS A 500 -5.20 -6.07 6.71
C HIS A 500 -4.34 -7.31 6.49
N LEU A 501 -3.16 -7.15 5.87
CA LEU A 501 -2.18 -8.23 5.72
C LEU A 501 -1.79 -8.82 7.08
N MET A 502 -1.43 -7.94 8.00
CA MET A 502 -1.06 -8.35 9.36
C MET A 502 -2.19 -9.19 9.99
N LEU A 503 -3.42 -8.70 9.93
CA LEU A 503 -4.57 -9.34 10.54
C LEU A 503 -4.90 -10.70 9.92
N GLU A 504 -4.85 -10.81 8.60
CA GLU A 504 -5.29 -12.00 7.87
C GLU A 504 -4.24 -13.12 7.84
N TYR A 505 -2.97 -12.76 7.74
CA TYR A 505 -1.93 -13.74 7.44
C TYR A 505 -0.95 -13.99 8.58
N THR A 506 -0.77 -13.05 9.50
CA THR A 506 0.20 -13.22 10.59
C THR A 506 -0.49 -13.38 11.94
N PRO A 507 -0.34 -14.54 12.59
CA PRO A 507 -0.93 -14.76 13.91
C PRO A 507 -0.27 -13.93 15.01
N ARG A 508 0.96 -13.42 14.78
CA ARG A 508 1.77 -12.68 15.75
C ARG A 508 2.42 -11.45 15.13
N ALA A 509 2.49 -10.38 15.89
CA ALA A 509 3.09 -9.12 15.49
C ALA A 509 4.09 -8.61 16.53
N LEU A 510 5.25 -8.17 16.04
CA LEU A 510 6.26 -7.44 16.77
C LEU A 510 6.10 -5.95 16.49
N VAL A 511 5.74 -5.17 17.50
CA VAL A 511 5.42 -3.74 17.35
C VAL A 511 6.62 -2.89 17.76
N PHE A 512 7.11 -2.10 16.83
CA PHE A 512 8.26 -1.23 17.01
C PHE A 512 7.86 0.25 17.10
N CYS A 513 8.44 0.94 18.07
CA CYS A 513 8.35 2.38 18.21
C CYS A 513 9.69 2.93 18.72
N ASP A 514 10.20 4.01 18.08
CA ASP A 514 11.43 4.70 18.48
C ASP A 514 12.62 3.77 18.73
N GLY A 515 12.83 2.80 17.84
CA GLY A 515 13.92 1.85 17.91
C GLY A 515 13.78 0.79 19.01
N ARG A 516 12.61 0.62 19.61
CA ARG A 516 12.32 -0.36 20.65
C ARG A 516 11.19 -1.28 20.25
N LEU A 517 11.25 -2.52 20.71
CA LEU A 517 10.11 -3.44 20.70
C LEU A 517 9.19 -3.07 21.87
N ILE A 518 7.98 -2.59 21.58
CA ILE A 518 7.02 -2.16 22.61
C ILE A 518 5.93 -3.20 22.87
N ALA A 519 5.68 -4.10 21.91
CA ALA A 519 4.75 -5.23 22.10
C ALA A 519 5.14 -6.42 21.21
N ASP A 520 4.83 -7.62 21.73
CA ASP A 520 4.97 -8.91 21.08
C ASP A 520 3.69 -9.70 21.41
N ARG A 521 2.70 -9.64 20.55
CA ARG A 521 1.34 -10.17 20.79
C ARG A 521 0.71 -10.72 19.52
N SER A 522 -0.50 -11.30 19.61
CA SER A 522 -1.27 -11.64 18.43
C SER A 522 -1.61 -10.37 17.63
N ALA A 523 -1.68 -10.49 16.28
CA ALA A 523 -2.03 -9.39 15.40
C ALA A 523 -3.40 -8.76 15.80
N VAL A 524 -4.34 -9.59 16.20
CA VAL A 524 -5.66 -9.16 16.68
C VAL A 524 -5.53 -8.31 17.95
N ALA A 525 -4.80 -8.80 18.96
CA ALA A 525 -4.61 -8.07 20.22
C ALA A 525 -3.88 -6.73 20.02
N VAL A 526 -3.00 -6.62 19.02
CA VAL A 526 -2.34 -5.35 18.66
C VAL A 526 -3.36 -4.36 18.08
N LEU A 527 -4.20 -4.77 17.14
CA LEU A 527 -5.15 -3.88 16.45
C LEU A 527 -6.44 -3.60 17.24
N CYS A 528 -6.65 -4.31 18.34
CA CYS A 528 -7.75 -4.07 19.28
C CYS A 528 -7.30 -3.31 20.55
N ASP A 529 -6.05 -2.84 20.62
CA ASP A 529 -5.51 -2.03 21.72
C ASP A 529 -5.32 -0.57 21.25
N PRO A 530 -6.25 0.35 21.52
CA PRO A 530 -6.19 1.72 21.03
C PRO A 530 -4.93 2.48 21.46
N ALA A 531 -4.43 2.24 22.68
CA ALA A 531 -3.23 2.91 23.20
C ALA A 531 -1.97 2.46 22.43
N LEU A 532 -1.87 1.17 22.13
CA LEU A 532 -0.76 0.60 21.35
C LEU A 532 -0.82 1.05 19.89
N VAL A 533 -2.03 1.08 19.31
CA VAL A 533 -2.28 1.56 17.95
C VAL A 533 -1.83 3.01 17.78
N GLU A 534 -2.20 3.90 18.72
CA GLU A 534 -1.78 5.30 18.72
C GLU A 534 -0.27 5.43 18.88
N GLN A 535 0.33 4.74 19.85
CA GLN A 535 1.76 4.81 20.13
C GLN A 535 2.63 4.35 18.96
N ALA A 536 2.20 3.31 18.24
CA ALA A 536 2.93 2.72 17.13
C ALA A 536 2.57 3.30 15.75
N ALA A 537 1.68 4.32 15.71
CA ALA A 537 1.14 4.92 14.47
C ALA A 537 0.49 3.87 13.54
N LEU A 538 -0.25 2.93 14.12
CA LEU A 538 -1.04 1.94 13.40
C LEU A 538 -2.49 2.45 13.19
N LYS A 539 -3.35 1.59 12.67
CA LYS A 539 -4.79 1.85 12.49
C LYS A 539 -5.60 0.72 13.14
N GLU A 540 -6.60 1.08 13.94
CA GLU A 540 -7.57 0.11 14.45
C GLU A 540 -8.30 -0.59 13.29
N THR A 541 -8.63 -1.85 13.49
CA THR A 541 -9.50 -2.54 12.52
C THR A 541 -10.95 -2.10 12.71
N SER A 542 -11.66 -1.83 11.61
CA SER A 542 -13.09 -1.51 11.65
C SER A 542 -13.96 -2.63 12.23
N LEU A 543 -13.45 -3.85 12.27
CA LEU A 543 -14.08 -4.99 12.93
C LEU A 543 -14.16 -4.78 14.46
N TYR A 544 -13.11 -4.20 15.07
CA TYR A 544 -13.11 -3.86 16.48
C TYR A 544 -14.18 -2.82 16.80
N THR A 545 -14.26 -1.77 15.99
CA THR A 545 -15.30 -0.74 16.09
C THR A 545 -16.69 -1.34 15.92
N LEU A 546 -16.90 -2.24 14.94
CA LEU A 546 -18.17 -2.93 14.73
C LEU A 546 -18.57 -3.78 15.94
N ALA A 547 -17.64 -4.56 16.51
CA ALA A 547 -17.88 -5.39 17.70
C ALA A 547 -18.33 -4.54 18.89
N ASN A 548 -17.62 -3.43 19.15
CA ASN A 548 -17.94 -2.51 20.25
C ASN A 548 -19.33 -1.87 20.06
N ARG A 549 -19.67 -1.42 18.85
CA ARG A 549 -20.99 -0.86 18.54
C ARG A 549 -22.13 -1.87 18.73
N CYS A 550 -21.84 -3.15 18.52
CA CYS A 550 -22.80 -4.24 18.71
C CYS A 550 -22.78 -4.81 20.14
N GLY A 551 -21.91 -4.32 21.04
CA GLY A 551 -21.75 -4.86 22.39
C GLY A 551 -21.34 -6.33 22.38
N ILE A 552 -20.43 -6.72 21.48
CA ILE A 552 -19.84 -8.06 21.41
C ILE A 552 -18.52 -8.05 22.17
N GLU A 553 -18.47 -8.84 23.22
CA GLU A 553 -17.30 -8.95 24.10
C GLU A 553 -16.84 -10.42 24.24
N PRO A 554 -15.52 -10.68 24.23
CA PRO A 554 -14.43 -9.74 23.89
C PRO A 554 -14.42 -9.40 22.40
N ALA A 555 -14.17 -8.12 22.05
CA ALA A 555 -14.12 -7.68 20.66
C ALA A 555 -13.01 -8.38 19.84
N GLU A 556 -11.89 -8.73 20.49
CA GLU A 556 -10.80 -9.51 19.89
C GLU A 556 -11.31 -10.85 19.32
N ASN A 557 -12.16 -11.54 20.06
CA ASN A 557 -12.72 -12.81 19.63
C ASN A 557 -13.63 -12.68 18.40
N PHE A 558 -14.33 -11.55 18.25
CA PHE A 558 -15.10 -11.26 17.05
C PHE A 558 -14.20 -11.09 15.83
N VAL A 559 -13.07 -10.40 15.97
CA VAL A 559 -12.07 -10.23 14.92
C VAL A 559 -11.46 -11.60 14.53
N GLU A 560 -11.09 -12.44 15.51
CA GLU A 560 -10.58 -13.79 15.25
C GLU A 560 -11.62 -14.67 14.52
N ARG A 561 -12.89 -14.58 14.92
CA ARG A 561 -13.99 -15.28 14.24
C ARG A 561 -14.15 -14.83 12.78
N PHE A 562 -14.04 -13.52 12.55
CA PHE A 562 -14.09 -12.98 11.18
C PHE A 562 -12.96 -13.54 10.32
N ILE A 563 -11.71 -13.51 10.83
CA ILE A 563 -10.55 -14.03 10.09
C ILE A 563 -10.73 -15.52 9.75
N ALA A 564 -11.24 -16.32 10.69
CA ALA A 564 -11.50 -17.74 10.45
C ALA A 564 -12.54 -17.95 9.34
N ALA A 565 -13.66 -17.21 9.40
CA ALA A 565 -14.74 -17.30 8.41
C ALA A 565 -14.29 -16.82 7.02
N ASP A 566 -13.55 -15.72 6.95
CA ASP A 566 -13.05 -15.17 5.69
C ASP A 566 -12.08 -16.13 4.99
N ARG A 567 -11.26 -16.85 5.76
CA ARG A 567 -10.39 -17.91 5.24
C ARG A 567 -11.16 -19.10 4.69
N GLU A 568 -12.23 -19.52 5.37
CA GLU A 568 -13.12 -20.60 4.91
C GLU A 568 -13.78 -20.22 3.59
N VAL A 569 -14.39 -19.03 3.50
CA VAL A 569 -15.06 -18.55 2.28
C VAL A 569 -14.10 -18.46 1.10
N ARG A 570 -12.88 -17.98 1.32
CA ARG A 570 -11.86 -17.92 0.24
C ARG A 570 -11.38 -19.29 -0.21
N ALA A 571 -11.31 -20.26 0.70
CA ALA A 571 -10.92 -21.62 0.36
C ALA A 571 -11.98 -22.36 -0.46
N ASP A 572 -13.27 -22.08 -0.20
CA ASP A 572 -14.40 -22.67 -0.93
C ASP A 572 -14.66 -22.02 -2.31
N GLY A 573 -14.15 -20.79 -2.53
CA GLY A 573 -14.30 -20.04 -3.78
C GLY A 573 -13.15 -20.25 -4.79
N CYS A 574 -12.12 -21.07 -4.45
CA CYS A 574 -11.01 -21.47 -5.31
C CYS A 574 -11.24 -22.90 -5.92
#